data_6c137fbcd7fc8a60a6c464931fab5178
#
_entry.id   6c137fbcd7fc8a60a6c464931fab5178
#
_cell.length_a   1.000
_cell.length_b   1.000
_cell.length_c   1.000
_cell.angle_alpha   90.00
_cell.angle_beta   90.00
_cell.angle_gamma   90.00
#
_symmetry.space_group_name_H-M   'P 1'
#
loop_
_entity.id
_entity.type
_entity.pdbx_description
1 polymer ?
#
loop_
_entity_poly.entity_id
_entity_poly.type
_entity_poly.pdbx_seq_one_letter_code
_entity_poly.pdbx_strand_id
1 'polypeptide(L)'
;MNKNLLPGIACLIMLSLVIVSFTKKNNTRAAGKIRTIVIDAGHGFKGTIGARHGAFGTEVSEDQISYEVSKKLVAILQSEMPDVKILESRPTVYFVDNKARATFANNNKGDLFVSIHCNFVPKLREVRREGSRKETYYVTTGKGKSKKRIKKTRTVPVFKTYYHPNPAHGTETYVFAAHKQDDKEDIILENGDIFNNEEDDGSLNVNINDPIVKQQVALWSKNFFANSVKLASIVEEEFVGIGRFSRGVKQRQVGIWVLQATAMPSILIELGFLSHRPEEEYLMSGDGQQQMAQSISASIKRYKDLVEKSPTVQNTADNVRK
;
A
#
# COMPACT_ATOMS: atom_id res chain seq x y z
N MET A 1 -6.29 36.84 -66.12
CA MET A 1 -6.33 36.43 -64.71
C MET A 1 -7.15 35.16 -64.56
N ASN A 2 -6.54 34.06 -64.28
CA ASN A 2 -7.16 32.71 -64.24
C ASN A 2 -8.13 32.59 -63.06
N LYS A 3 -9.42 32.53 -63.32
CA LYS A 3 -10.53 32.40 -62.36
C LYS A 3 -10.55 31.02 -61.62
N ASN A 4 -9.66 30.11 -61.98
CA ASN A 4 -9.62 28.74 -61.41
C ASN A 4 -8.63 28.54 -60.26
N LEU A 5 -7.92 29.61 -59.80
CA LEU A 5 -6.98 29.49 -58.67
C LEU A 5 -7.62 29.71 -57.30
N LEU A 6 -8.79 30.38 -57.21
CA LEU A 6 -9.43 30.67 -55.94
C LEU A 6 -9.97 29.44 -55.18
N PRO A 7 -10.60 28.43 -55.81
CA PRO A 7 -11.12 27.30 -55.05
C PRO A 7 -10.03 26.39 -54.49
N GLY A 8 -8.86 26.31 -55.17
CA GLY A 8 -7.73 25.49 -54.67
C GLY A 8 -7.05 26.06 -53.43
N ILE A 9 -6.93 27.39 -53.34
CA ILE A 9 -6.35 28.07 -52.17
C ILE A 9 -7.28 28.00 -50.96
N ALA A 10 -8.60 28.10 -51.15
CA ALA A 10 -9.57 27.96 -50.07
C ALA A 10 -9.60 26.54 -49.48
N CYS A 11 -9.46 25.48 -50.29
CA CYS A 11 -9.35 24.10 -49.83
C CYS A 11 -8.04 23.85 -49.07
N LEU A 12 -6.92 24.44 -49.51
CA LEU A 12 -5.63 24.31 -48.82
C LEU A 12 -5.62 25.03 -47.45
N ILE A 13 -6.29 26.17 -47.36
CA ILE A 13 -6.44 26.91 -46.08
C ILE A 13 -7.38 26.16 -45.14
N MET A 14 -8.48 25.58 -45.61
CA MET A 14 -9.36 24.74 -44.81
C MET A 14 -8.64 23.45 -44.32
N LEU A 15 -7.84 22.83 -45.18
CA LEU A 15 -7.09 21.62 -44.79
C LEU A 15 -6.01 21.94 -43.76
N SER A 16 -5.34 23.10 -43.86
CA SER A 16 -4.37 23.55 -42.86
C SER A 16 -5.02 23.93 -41.53
N LEU A 17 -6.22 24.51 -41.51
CA LEU A 17 -6.98 24.79 -40.28
C LEU A 17 -7.47 23.52 -39.59
N VAL A 18 -7.84 22.48 -40.34
CA VAL A 18 -8.21 21.18 -39.75
C VAL A 18 -7.00 20.48 -39.17
N ILE A 19 -5.81 20.57 -39.75
CA ILE A 19 -4.58 19.96 -39.21
C ILE A 19 -4.13 20.69 -37.95
N VAL A 20 -4.28 22.01 -37.86
CA VAL A 20 -3.94 22.77 -36.63
C VAL A 20 -4.92 22.47 -35.48
N SER A 21 -6.17 22.11 -35.78
CA SER A 21 -7.15 21.72 -34.74
C SER A 21 -6.86 20.37 -34.07
N PHE A 22 -6.07 19.50 -34.70
CA PHE A 22 -5.70 18.19 -34.12
C PHE A 22 -4.38 18.20 -33.32
N THR A 23 -3.69 19.33 -33.26
CA THR A 23 -2.51 19.46 -32.38
C THR A 23 -2.86 20.05 -31.01
N LYS A 24 -4.08 19.83 -30.50
CA LYS A 24 -4.32 19.97 -29.08
C LYS A 24 -3.42 18.94 -28.40
N LYS A 25 -2.28 19.41 -27.91
CA LYS A 25 -1.35 18.61 -27.10
C LYS A 25 -2.18 18.08 -25.93
N ASN A 26 -2.63 16.83 -26.05
CA ASN A 26 -3.19 16.14 -24.92
C ASN A 26 -2.07 16.06 -23.87
N ASN A 27 -1.99 17.05 -23.02
CA ASN A 27 -1.21 16.96 -21.79
C ASN A 27 -1.94 15.98 -20.86
N THR A 28 -2.07 14.73 -21.30
CA THR A 28 -2.21 13.64 -20.36
C THR A 28 -1.09 13.81 -19.35
N ARG A 29 -1.39 13.88 -18.06
CA ARG A 29 -0.44 13.92 -16.96
C ARG A 29 0.74 13.07 -17.37
N ALA A 30 1.91 13.70 -17.62
CA ALA A 30 3.03 13.05 -18.28
C ALA A 30 3.37 11.80 -17.46
N ALA A 31 3.04 10.65 -18.00
CA ALA A 31 3.26 9.38 -17.34
C ALA A 31 4.75 9.30 -17.03
N GLY A 32 5.10 9.36 -15.74
CA GLY A 32 6.46 9.17 -15.30
C GLY A 32 7.07 10.22 -14.37
N LYS A 33 6.50 11.42 -14.19
CA LYS A 33 7.11 12.38 -13.25
C LYS A 33 6.51 12.25 -11.84
N ILE A 34 7.34 12.03 -10.82
CA ILE A 34 6.94 12.00 -9.41
C ILE A 34 7.08 13.40 -8.83
N ARG A 35 5.96 14.03 -8.49
CA ARG A 35 5.87 15.38 -7.93
C ARG A 35 5.39 15.41 -6.48
N THR A 36 4.55 14.42 -6.11
CA THR A 36 3.95 14.33 -4.77
C THR A 36 4.07 12.91 -4.23
N ILE A 37 4.70 12.75 -3.08
CA ILE A 37 4.82 11.50 -2.37
C ILE A 37 4.06 11.61 -1.05
N VAL A 38 3.21 10.65 -0.74
CA VAL A 38 2.49 10.57 0.53
C VAL A 38 3.09 9.46 1.38
N ILE A 39 3.63 9.84 2.52
CA ILE A 39 4.13 8.93 3.55
C ILE A 39 3.01 8.71 4.58
N ASP A 40 2.71 7.45 4.84
CA ASP A 40 1.68 7.03 5.77
C ASP A 40 2.32 6.26 6.93
N ALA A 41 2.23 6.80 8.13
CA ALA A 41 2.59 6.07 9.33
C ALA A 41 1.41 5.21 9.78
N GLY A 42 1.56 3.90 9.78
CA GLY A 42 0.49 2.95 10.14
C GLY A 42 -0.08 3.17 11.55
N HIS A 43 -1.36 2.80 11.72
CA HIS A 43 -2.06 2.84 13.01
C HIS A 43 -2.18 4.23 13.65
N GLY A 44 -1.77 4.40 14.91
CA GLY A 44 -1.81 5.65 15.67
C GLY A 44 -2.50 5.50 17.03
N PHE A 45 -2.28 6.44 17.92
CA PHE A 45 -2.82 6.45 19.28
C PHE A 45 -4.26 6.98 19.31
N LYS A 46 -5.20 6.28 19.94
CA LYS A 46 -6.63 6.67 20.05
C LYS A 46 -7.01 7.45 21.32
N GLY A 47 -6.06 7.98 22.04
CA GLY A 47 -6.33 8.91 23.16
C GLY A 47 -6.66 8.26 24.50
N THR A 48 -6.81 6.94 24.62
CA THR A 48 -7.02 6.21 25.88
C THR A 48 -5.86 5.26 26.16
N ILE A 49 -5.39 5.21 27.39
CA ILE A 49 -4.33 4.26 27.82
C ILE A 49 -4.82 2.84 27.50
N GLY A 50 -4.07 2.10 26.68
CA GLY A 50 -4.44 0.76 26.21
C GLY A 50 -5.19 0.71 24.87
N ALA A 51 -5.57 1.84 24.27
CA ALA A 51 -6.25 1.90 22.96
C ALA A 51 -5.26 2.19 21.81
N ARG A 52 -4.04 1.64 21.88
CA ARG A 52 -3.12 1.68 20.74
C ARG A 52 -3.60 0.74 19.64
N HIS A 53 -3.55 1.21 18.41
CA HIS A 53 -3.84 0.41 17.24
C HIS A 53 -2.55 -0.21 16.69
N GLY A 54 -2.69 -1.42 16.14
CA GLY A 54 -1.58 -2.18 15.60
C GLY A 54 -1.05 -3.21 16.59
N ALA A 55 0.04 -3.83 16.23
CA ALA A 55 0.72 -4.82 17.04
C ALA A 55 1.42 -4.17 18.25
N PHE A 56 1.59 -4.97 19.30
CA PHE A 56 2.37 -4.60 20.47
C PHE A 56 3.46 -5.65 20.68
N GLY A 57 4.70 -5.22 20.61
CA GLY A 57 5.87 -6.03 20.95
C GLY A 57 5.97 -6.26 22.45
N THR A 58 7.16 -6.45 22.95
CA THR A 58 7.43 -6.57 24.38
C THR A 58 7.50 -5.19 25.06
N GLU A 59 8.09 -4.22 24.38
CA GLU A 59 8.39 -2.89 24.95
C GLU A 59 7.79 -1.75 24.13
N VAL A 60 7.50 -1.96 22.83
CA VAL A 60 7.07 -0.91 21.91
C VAL A 60 5.86 -1.32 21.11
N SER A 61 5.07 -0.34 20.69
CA SER A 61 3.93 -0.54 19.79
C SER A 61 4.30 -0.22 18.34
N GLU A 62 3.62 -0.86 17.42
CA GLU A 62 3.76 -0.64 15.98
C GLU A 62 3.50 0.82 15.58
N ASP A 63 2.48 1.44 16.16
CA ASP A 63 2.12 2.83 15.85
C ASP A 63 3.22 3.83 16.21
N GLN A 64 4.02 3.53 17.23
CA GLN A 64 5.16 4.35 17.64
C GLN A 64 6.32 4.19 16.65
N ILE A 65 6.74 2.96 16.36
CA ILE A 65 7.85 2.71 15.41
C ILE A 65 7.49 3.24 14.02
N SER A 66 6.27 2.97 13.54
CA SER A 66 5.80 3.47 12.24
C SER A 66 5.88 4.98 12.17
N TYR A 67 5.51 5.68 13.25
CA TYR A 67 5.57 7.14 13.31
C TYR A 67 7.01 7.66 13.31
N GLU A 68 7.86 7.12 14.17
CA GLU A 68 9.25 7.55 14.32
C GLU A 68 10.06 7.36 13.02
N VAL A 69 9.91 6.18 12.38
CA VAL A 69 10.57 5.92 11.09
C VAL A 69 10.00 6.81 9.98
N SER A 70 8.69 7.02 9.94
CA SER A 70 8.06 7.91 8.95
C SER A 70 8.54 9.35 9.08
N LYS A 71 8.70 9.88 10.31
CA LYS A 71 9.22 11.24 10.54
C LYS A 71 10.65 11.39 10.04
N LYS A 72 11.51 10.41 10.32
CA LYS A 72 12.89 10.39 9.81
C LYS A 72 12.91 10.33 8.28
N LEU A 73 12.08 9.47 7.68
CA LEU A 73 11.95 9.33 6.23
C LEU A 73 11.51 10.65 5.58
N VAL A 74 10.47 11.30 6.12
CA VAL A 74 9.98 12.58 5.60
C VAL A 74 11.09 13.65 5.63
N ALA A 75 11.82 13.76 6.74
CA ALA A 75 12.93 14.71 6.85
C ALA A 75 14.04 14.46 5.82
N ILE A 76 14.40 13.19 5.59
CA ILE A 76 15.39 12.80 4.57
C ILE A 76 14.88 13.16 3.18
N LEU A 77 13.64 12.77 2.83
CA LEU A 77 13.08 13.02 1.51
C LEU A 77 12.96 14.52 1.20
N GLN A 78 12.52 15.33 2.17
CA GLN A 78 12.45 16.79 2.02
C GLN A 78 13.82 17.42 1.77
N SER A 79 14.87 16.91 2.40
CA SER A 79 16.25 17.38 2.21
C SER A 79 16.83 16.93 0.87
N GLU A 80 16.58 15.68 0.46
CA GLU A 80 17.23 15.07 -0.71
C GLU A 80 16.43 15.28 -2.01
N MET A 81 15.14 15.59 -1.94
CA MET A 81 14.25 15.81 -3.09
C MET A 81 13.43 17.10 -2.91
N PRO A 82 14.08 18.29 -2.90
CA PRO A 82 13.40 19.58 -2.63
C PRO A 82 12.37 19.96 -3.72
N ASP A 83 12.44 19.36 -4.89
CA ASP A 83 11.50 19.53 -6.01
C ASP A 83 10.27 18.62 -5.92
N VAL A 84 10.21 17.74 -4.91
CA VAL A 84 9.10 16.80 -4.68
C VAL A 84 8.33 17.22 -3.43
N LYS A 85 7.01 17.32 -3.55
CA LYS A 85 6.14 17.59 -2.41
C LYS A 85 6.00 16.33 -1.56
N ILE A 86 6.51 16.35 -0.33
CA ILE A 86 6.40 15.25 0.62
C ILE A 86 5.28 15.57 1.62
N LEU A 87 4.30 14.69 1.70
CA LEU A 87 3.12 14.82 2.54
C LEU A 87 3.00 13.66 3.51
N GLU A 88 2.40 13.91 4.67
CA GLU A 88 2.13 12.91 5.69
C GLU A 88 0.61 12.71 5.83
N SER A 89 0.11 11.49 5.64
CA SER A 89 -1.31 11.18 5.88
C SER A 89 -1.65 11.10 7.36
N ARG A 90 -0.65 10.83 8.22
CA ARG A 90 -0.71 10.88 9.68
C ARG A 90 0.46 11.70 10.23
N PRO A 91 0.33 13.03 10.28
CA PRO A 91 1.43 13.93 10.69
C PRO A 91 1.68 13.96 12.20
N THR A 92 0.80 13.36 13.01
CA THR A 92 0.87 13.32 14.48
C THR A 92 0.85 11.89 15.00
N VAL A 93 1.07 11.72 16.29
CA VAL A 93 0.99 10.41 16.96
C VAL A 93 -0.44 9.83 16.98
N TYR A 94 -1.46 10.65 16.77
CA TYR A 94 -2.86 10.25 16.88
C TYR A 94 -3.31 9.42 15.68
N PHE A 95 -4.30 8.57 15.93
CA PHE A 95 -4.91 7.73 14.91
C PHE A 95 -5.66 8.57 13.86
N VAL A 96 -5.43 8.21 12.61
CA VAL A 96 -6.21 8.68 11.46
C VAL A 96 -6.86 7.46 10.81
N ASP A 97 -8.15 7.55 10.51
CA ASP A 97 -8.88 6.47 9.84
C ASP A 97 -8.31 6.15 8.45
N ASN A 98 -8.33 4.87 8.07
CA ASN A 98 -7.77 4.44 6.79
C ASN A 98 -8.40 5.14 5.58
N LYS A 99 -9.74 5.39 5.64
CA LYS A 99 -10.44 6.12 4.58
C LYS A 99 -9.92 7.56 4.48
N ALA A 100 -9.74 8.23 5.61
CA ALA A 100 -9.19 9.59 5.64
C ALA A 100 -7.77 9.64 5.06
N ARG A 101 -6.91 8.63 5.32
CA ARG A 101 -5.55 8.53 4.77
C ARG A 101 -5.55 8.42 3.25
N ALA A 102 -6.36 7.50 2.70
CA ALA A 102 -6.48 7.31 1.26
C ALA A 102 -7.09 8.54 0.58
N THR A 103 -8.17 9.10 1.15
CA THR A 103 -8.80 10.33 0.66
C THR A 103 -7.81 11.51 0.66
N PHE A 104 -6.99 11.64 1.73
CA PHE A 104 -5.95 12.66 1.77
C PHE A 104 -4.94 12.48 0.63
N ALA A 105 -4.47 11.26 0.38
CA ALA A 105 -3.52 10.96 -0.69
C ALA A 105 -4.11 11.29 -2.07
N ASN A 106 -5.37 10.88 -2.31
CA ASN A 106 -6.07 11.12 -3.58
C ASN A 106 -6.33 12.62 -3.82
N ASN A 107 -6.87 13.33 -2.82
CA ASN A 107 -7.16 14.78 -2.92
C ASN A 107 -5.88 15.63 -3.13
N ASN A 108 -4.74 15.17 -2.65
CA ASN A 108 -3.46 15.81 -2.89
C ASN A 108 -2.79 15.34 -4.19
N LYS A 109 -3.48 14.57 -5.04
CA LYS A 109 -2.97 14.07 -6.31
C LYS A 109 -1.61 13.37 -6.15
N GLY A 110 -1.48 12.51 -5.13
CA GLY A 110 -0.25 11.76 -4.87
C GLY A 110 0.19 10.95 -6.11
N ASP A 111 1.48 10.97 -6.40
CA ASP A 111 2.08 10.12 -7.44
C ASP A 111 2.59 8.80 -6.86
N LEU A 112 2.78 8.76 -5.54
CA LEU A 112 3.24 7.59 -4.80
C LEU A 112 2.70 7.60 -3.38
N PHE A 113 2.25 6.45 -2.88
CA PHE A 113 1.83 6.25 -1.50
C PHE A 113 2.67 5.15 -0.84
N VAL A 114 3.32 5.47 0.28
CA VAL A 114 4.19 4.57 1.04
C VAL A 114 3.73 4.49 2.48
N SER A 115 3.18 3.35 2.87
CA SER A 115 2.72 3.08 4.23
C SER A 115 3.77 2.30 5.01
N ILE A 116 4.04 2.70 6.25
CA ILE A 116 5.06 2.14 7.14
C ILE A 116 4.39 1.41 8.30
N HIS A 117 4.74 0.15 8.48
CA HIS A 117 4.17 -0.77 9.45
C HIS A 117 5.25 -1.65 10.11
N CYS A 118 4.85 -2.40 11.13
CA CYS A 118 5.64 -3.48 11.70
C CYS A 118 4.79 -4.73 11.84
N ASN A 119 5.35 -5.85 11.48
CA ASN A 119 4.68 -7.15 11.55
C ASN A 119 4.67 -7.72 12.97
N PHE A 120 3.76 -8.65 13.22
CA PHE A 120 3.65 -9.38 14.47
C PHE A 120 3.07 -10.77 14.22
N VAL A 121 3.62 -11.77 14.88
CA VAL A 121 3.04 -13.12 14.93
C VAL A 121 2.97 -13.62 16.36
N PRO A 122 1.89 -14.29 16.76
CA PRO A 122 1.75 -14.82 18.12
C PRO A 122 2.75 -15.95 18.36
N LYS A 123 3.02 -16.20 19.65
CA LYS A 123 3.80 -17.37 20.09
C LYS A 123 3.16 -18.66 19.57
N LEU A 124 4.00 -19.62 19.21
CA LEU A 124 3.55 -20.95 18.83
C LEU A 124 2.94 -21.65 20.04
N ARG A 125 1.73 -22.15 19.87
CA ARG A 125 0.99 -22.88 20.91
C ARG A 125 1.21 -24.38 20.75
N GLU A 126 1.71 -25.04 21.77
CA GLU A 126 1.85 -26.48 21.85
C GLU A 126 0.98 -27.03 23.00
N VAL A 127 0.22 -28.10 22.73
CA VAL A 127 -0.58 -28.78 23.74
C VAL A 127 -0.02 -30.17 23.93
N ARG A 128 0.55 -30.43 25.13
CA ARG A 128 1.11 -31.74 25.50
C ARG A 128 0.19 -32.41 26.51
N ARG A 129 0.06 -33.74 26.35
CA ARG A 129 -0.58 -34.57 27.36
C ARG A 129 0.43 -34.82 28.49
N GLU A 130 0.11 -34.38 29.71
CA GLU A 130 0.99 -34.52 30.91
C GLU A 130 0.56 -35.66 31.84
N GLY A 131 -0.38 -36.48 31.38
CA GLY A 131 -0.82 -37.60 32.21
C GLY A 131 -2.33 -37.82 32.13
N SER A 132 -2.87 -38.33 33.22
CA SER A 132 -4.31 -38.55 33.34
C SER A 132 -4.76 -38.40 34.79
N ARG A 133 -5.99 -37.95 34.97
CA ARG A 133 -6.63 -37.84 36.28
C ARG A 133 -7.92 -38.67 36.33
N LYS A 134 -8.25 -39.16 37.54
CA LYS A 134 -9.57 -39.78 37.77
C LYS A 134 -10.62 -38.68 38.00
N GLU A 135 -11.67 -38.73 37.21
CA GLU A 135 -12.81 -37.84 37.32
C GLU A 135 -14.06 -38.64 37.74
N THR A 136 -14.70 -38.17 38.78
CA THR A 136 -15.95 -38.76 39.24
C THR A 136 -17.15 -38.13 38.57
N TYR A 137 -18.02 -38.92 38.02
CA TYR A 137 -19.29 -38.47 37.43
C TYR A 137 -20.46 -39.34 37.92
N TYR A 138 -21.65 -38.83 37.79
CA TYR A 138 -22.85 -39.52 38.24
C TYR A 138 -23.76 -39.85 37.05
N VAL A 139 -24.21 -41.08 37.00
CA VAL A 139 -25.16 -41.53 36.01
C VAL A 139 -26.50 -41.86 36.69
N THR A 140 -27.59 -41.35 36.21
CA THR A 140 -28.90 -41.68 36.68
C THR A 140 -29.42 -42.89 35.89
N THR A 141 -29.76 -43.97 36.60
CA THR A 141 -30.34 -45.20 36.05
C THR A 141 -31.75 -45.44 36.61
N GLY A 142 -32.59 -46.18 35.87
CA GLY A 142 -34.00 -46.45 36.24
C GLY A 142 -35.00 -45.46 35.66
N LYS A 143 -36.29 -45.83 35.71
CA LYS A 143 -37.42 -45.02 35.22
C LYS A 143 -38.37 -44.65 36.37
N GLY A 144 -39.00 -43.51 36.27
CA GLY A 144 -40.00 -43.05 37.24
C GLY A 144 -39.45 -42.95 38.67
N LYS A 145 -40.13 -43.51 39.64
CA LYS A 145 -39.77 -43.49 41.08
C LYS A 145 -38.53 -44.36 41.43
N SER A 146 -38.06 -45.21 40.47
CA SER A 146 -36.91 -46.10 40.66
C SER A 146 -35.59 -45.47 40.16
N LYS A 147 -35.53 -44.18 39.93
CA LYS A 147 -34.32 -43.49 39.54
C LYS A 147 -33.27 -43.54 40.66
N LYS A 148 -32.11 -44.10 40.33
CA LYS A 148 -30.90 -44.13 41.21
C LYS A 148 -29.76 -43.40 40.58
N ARG A 149 -29.07 -42.59 41.37
CA ARG A 149 -27.85 -41.88 40.98
C ARG A 149 -26.63 -42.72 41.37
N ILE A 150 -25.92 -43.25 40.37
CA ILE A 150 -24.75 -44.10 40.58
C ILE A 150 -23.48 -43.28 40.32
N LYS A 151 -22.56 -43.31 41.29
CA LYS A 151 -21.23 -42.71 41.19
C LYS A 151 -20.34 -43.60 40.32
N LYS A 152 -19.78 -43.03 39.22
CA LYS A 152 -18.80 -43.70 38.38
C LYS A 152 -17.51 -42.90 38.33
N THR A 153 -16.41 -43.56 38.03
CA THR A 153 -15.09 -42.94 37.86
C THR A 153 -14.59 -43.25 36.47
N ARG A 154 -14.09 -42.25 35.80
CA ARG A 154 -13.36 -42.39 34.50
C ARG A 154 -11.99 -41.77 34.58
N THR A 155 -11.06 -42.28 33.80
CA THR A 155 -9.74 -41.66 33.62
C THR A 155 -9.82 -40.71 32.45
N VAL A 156 -9.49 -39.44 32.69
CA VAL A 156 -9.46 -38.39 31.66
C VAL A 156 -8.03 -37.90 31.47
N PRO A 157 -7.60 -37.63 30.22
CA PRO A 157 -6.26 -37.09 29.98
C PRO A 157 -6.16 -35.66 30.54
N VAL A 158 -5.01 -35.30 31.04
CA VAL A 158 -4.63 -33.94 31.44
C VAL A 158 -3.72 -33.38 30.37
N PHE A 159 -4.12 -32.24 29.84
CA PHE A 159 -3.35 -31.49 28.85
C PHE A 159 -2.83 -30.20 29.46
N LYS A 160 -1.62 -29.81 29.08
CA LYS A 160 -1.02 -28.52 29.42
C LYS A 160 -0.61 -27.81 28.16
N THR A 161 -0.84 -26.50 28.13
CA THR A 161 -0.49 -25.64 27.00
C THR A 161 0.84 -24.95 27.29
N TYR A 162 1.73 -25.03 26.32
CA TYR A 162 3.01 -24.34 26.28
C TYR A 162 3.02 -23.33 25.16
N TYR A 163 3.75 -22.22 25.36
CA TYR A 163 3.93 -21.18 24.36
C TYR A 163 5.42 -21.00 24.09
N HIS A 164 5.81 -21.13 22.84
CA HIS A 164 7.18 -20.97 22.37
C HIS A 164 7.30 -19.70 21.51
N PRO A 165 8.47 -19.02 21.51
CA PRO A 165 8.71 -17.92 20.57
C PRO A 165 8.47 -18.36 19.13
N ASN A 166 7.83 -17.50 18.33
CA ASN A 166 7.72 -17.72 16.91
C ASN A 166 9.01 -17.22 16.24
N PRO A 167 9.68 -18.02 15.39
CA PRO A 167 10.95 -17.64 14.76
C PRO A 167 10.80 -16.69 13.58
N ALA A 168 9.57 -16.26 13.23
CA ALA A 168 9.35 -15.34 12.12
C ALA A 168 10.05 -14.02 12.36
N HIS A 169 10.84 -13.57 11.36
CA HIS A 169 11.59 -12.33 11.33
C HIS A 169 11.80 -11.86 9.90
N GLY A 170 12.28 -10.64 9.72
CA GLY A 170 12.61 -10.05 8.42
C GLY A 170 11.60 -9.01 7.93
N THR A 171 11.92 -8.37 6.81
CA THR A 171 11.09 -7.36 6.17
C THR A 171 10.12 -7.98 5.15
N GLU A 172 8.98 -7.36 4.95
CA GLU A 172 8.01 -7.73 3.91
C GLU A 172 7.45 -6.45 3.29
N THR A 173 7.34 -6.39 1.97
CA THR A 173 6.68 -5.26 1.32
C THR A 173 5.44 -5.72 0.56
N TYR A 174 4.30 -5.17 0.93
CA TYR A 174 3.01 -5.53 0.35
C TYR A 174 2.60 -4.56 -0.75
N VAL A 175 2.02 -5.13 -1.81
CA VAL A 175 1.28 -4.42 -2.85
C VAL A 175 -0.20 -4.77 -2.77
N PHE A 176 -1.08 -3.99 -3.41
CA PHE A 176 -2.49 -4.34 -3.43
C PHE A 176 -2.72 -5.68 -4.15
N ALA A 177 -3.77 -6.39 -3.76
CA ALA A 177 -4.04 -7.72 -4.29
C ALA A 177 -4.57 -7.65 -5.74
N ALA A 178 -3.94 -8.37 -6.66
CA ALA A 178 -4.29 -8.34 -8.08
C ALA A 178 -5.77 -8.74 -8.35
N HIS A 179 -6.34 -9.64 -7.53
CA HIS A 179 -7.75 -10.03 -7.62
C HIS A 179 -8.73 -8.98 -7.09
N LYS A 180 -8.23 -7.85 -6.56
CA LYS A 180 -8.97 -6.68 -6.10
C LYS A 180 -8.79 -5.49 -7.05
N GLN A 181 -8.49 -5.77 -8.31
CA GLN A 181 -8.26 -4.75 -9.33
C GLN A 181 -9.53 -3.94 -9.59
N ASP A 182 -10.69 -4.57 -9.58
CA ASP A 182 -11.99 -3.90 -9.79
C ASP A 182 -12.24 -2.85 -8.70
N ASP A 183 -11.98 -3.18 -7.42
CA ASP A 183 -12.08 -2.23 -6.30
C ASP A 183 -11.17 -1.00 -6.53
N LYS A 184 -9.98 -1.21 -7.14
CA LYS A 184 -9.02 -0.15 -7.48
C LYS A 184 -9.52 0.71 -8.63
N GLU A 185 -10.14 0.10 -9.63
CA GLU A 185 -10.72 0.79 -10.79
C GLU A 185 -11.88 1.69 -10.37
N ASP A 186 -12.76 1.23 -9.48
CA ASP A 186 -13.83 2.04 -8.92
C ASP A 186 -13.30 3.28 -8.20
N ILE A 187 -12.24 3.13 -7.40
CA ILE A 187 -11.58 4.25 -6.72
C ILE A 187 -10.97 5.25 -7.71
N ILE A 188 -10.37 4.78 -8.80
CA ILE A 188 -9.83 5.65 -9.86
C ILE A 188 -10.96 6.44 -10.51
N LEU A 189 -12.11 5.80 -10.78
CA LEU A 189 -13.29 6.46 -11.34
C LEU A 189 -13.90 7.50 -10.39
N GLU A 190 -14.01 7.18 -9.10
CA GLU A 190 -14.54 8.10 -8.07
C GLU A 190 -13.65 9.36 -7.90
N ASN A 191 -12.35 9.25 -8.18
CA ASN A 191 -11.41 10.35 -8.15
C ASN A 191 -11.25 10.98 -9.54
N GLY A 192 -12.35 11.34 -10.18
CA GLY A 192 -12.43 11.86 -11.56
C GLY A 192 -11.48 13.02 -11.91
N ASP A 193 -10.95 13.74 -10.90
CA ASP A 193 -9.92 14.77 -11.08
C ASP A 193 -8.61 14.25 -11.71
N ILE A 194 -8.40 12.93 -11.73
CA ILE A 194 -7.27 12.29 -12.44
C ILE A 194 -7.37 12.55 -13.96
N PHE A 195 -8.59 12.77 -14.46
CA PHE A 195 -8.86 13.06 -15.88
C PHE A 195 -8.72 14.55 -16.21
N ASN A 196 -8.72 15.45 -15.21
CA ASN A 196 -8.65 16.88 -15.40
C ASN A 196 -7.18 17.33 -15.51
N ASN A 197 -6.85 18.00 -16.62
CA ASN A 197 -5.57 18.69 -16.78
C ASN A 197 -5.57 19.95 -15.91
N GLU A 198 -4.42 20.31 -15.35
CA GLU A 198 -4.25 21.51 -14.47
C GLU A 198 -4.54 22.84 -15.19
N GLU A 199 -4.72 22.83 -16.55
CA GLU A 199 -4.95 24.04 -17.37
C GLU A 199 -6.42 24.21 -17.83
N ASP A 200 -7.32 23.27 -17.50
CA ASP A 200 -8.74 23.35 -17.87
C ASP A 200 -9.56 23.69 -16.63
N ASP A 201 -10.07 24.93 -16.54
CA ASP A 201 -10.96 25.39 -15.46
C ASP A 201 -12.39 24.81 -15.59
N GLY A 202 -12.64 24.03 -16.64
CA GLY A 202 -13.87 23.31 -16.89
C GLY A 202 -13.80 21.87 -16.41
N SER A 203 -14.58 21.51 -15.39
CA SER A 203 -14.86 20.13 -15.04
C SER A 203 -15.27 19.37 -16.31
N LEU A 204 -14.34 18.59 -16.87
CA LEU A 204 -14.70 17.63 -17.91
C LEU A 204 -15.72 16.68 -17.27
N ASN A 205 -16.94 16.73 -17.79
CA ASN A 205 -18.01 15.83 -17.37
C ASN A 205 -17.68 14.45 -17.96
N VAL A 206 -16.69 13.76 -17.34
CA VAL A 206 -16.21 12.46 -17.81
C VAL A 206 -17.32 11.45 -17.61
N ASN A 207 -17.84 10.94 -18.71
CA ASN A 207 -18.82 9.86 -18.64
C ASN A 207 -18.12 8.57 -18.18
N ILE A 208 -18.22 8.27 -16.89
CA ILE A 208 -17.63 7.07 -16.25
C ILE A 208 -18.15 5.75 -16.87
N ASN A 209 -19.26 5.80 -17.60
CA ASN A 209 -19.81 4.65 -18.32
C ASN A 209 -19.25 4.47 -19.72
N ASP A 210 -18.48 5.45 -20.23
CA ASP A 210 -17.85 5.36 -21.54
C ASP A 210 -16.85 4.18 -21.57
N PRO A 211 -16.97 3.25 -22.54
CA PRO A 211 -16.04 2.13 -22.69
C PRO A 211 -14.56 2.54 -22.80
N ILE A 212 -14.28 3.70 -23.40
CA ILE A 212 -12.92 4.23 -23.56
C ILE A 212 -12.37 4.65 -22.18
N VAL A 213 -13.19 5.31 -21.37
CA VAL A 213 -12.83 5.71 -20.00
C VAL A 213 -12.55 4.47 -19.15
N LYS A 214 -13.40 3.45 -19.21
CA LYS A 214 -13.19 2.18 -18.48
C LYS A 214 -11.90 1.47 -18.91
N GLN A 215 -11.62 1.43 -20.22
CA GLN A 215 -10.35 0.88 -20.72
C GLN A 215 -9.13 1.64 -20.19
N GLN A 216 -9.20 2.97 -20.14
CA GLN A 216 -8.12 3.81 -19.63
C GLN A 216 -7.89 3.57 -18.15
N VAL A 217 -8.96 3.44 -17.35
CA VAL A 217 -8.90 3.14 -15.92
C VAL A 217 -8.30 1.77 -15.66
N ALA A 218 -8.71 0.75 -16.42
CA ALA A 218 -8.12 -0.59 -16.32
C ALA A 218 -6.62 -0.59 -16.65
N LEU A 219 -6.20 0.19 -17.63
CA LEU A 219 -4.77 0.35 -17.96
C LEU A 219 -4.00 1.03 -16.81
N TRP A 220 -4.57 2.08 -16.21
CA TRP A 220 -3.95 2.76 -15.06
C TRP A 220 -3.85 1.85 -13.86
N SER A 221 -4.89 1.08 -13.53
CA SER A 221 -4.87 0.12 -12.44
C SER A 221 -3.74 -0.89 -12.60
N LYS A 222 -3.57 -1.46 -13.81
CA LYS A 222 -2.44 -2.36 -14.14
C LYS A 222 -1.08 -1.68 -13.99
N ASN A 223 -0.96 -0.44 -14.46
CA ASN A 223 0.27 0.33 -14.34
C ASN A 223 0.59 0.65 -12.88
N PHE A 224 -0.40 0.99 -12.06
CA PHE A 224 -0.20 1.20 -10.62
C PHE A 224 0.27 -0.08 -9.94
N PHE A 225 -0.31 -1.23 -10.28
CA PHE A 225 0.16 -2.51 -9.78
C PHE A 225 1.63 -2.80 -10.16
N ALA A 226 1.97 -2.70 -11.43
CA ALA A 226 3.32 -2.95 -11.92
C ALA A 226 4.36 -2.02 -11.27
N ASN A 227 4.01 -0.74 -11.12
CA ASN A 227 4.87 0.25 -10.47
C ASN A 227 4.98 0.03 -8.96
N SER A 228 3.90 -0.41 -8.30
CA SER A 228 3.94 -0.82 -6.88
C SER A 228 4.88 -2.01 -6.68
N VAL A 229 4.79 -3.05 -7.53
CA VAL A 229 5.70 -4.20 -7.49
C VAL A 229 7.15 -3.78 -7.71
N LYS A 230 7.41 -2.91 -8.69
CA LYS A 230 8.75 -2.40 -8.96
C LYS A 230 9.34 -1.69 -7.75
N LEU A 231 8.61 -0.74 -7.15
CA LEU A 231 9.07 -0.05 -5.94
C LEU A 231 9.27 -1.01 -4.78
N ALA A 232 8.31 -1.91 -4.52
CA ALA A 232 8.40 -2.89 -3.44
C ALA A 232 9.64 -3.80 -3.58
N SER A 233 9.98 -4.21 -4.82
CA SER A 233 11.19 -5.00 -5.07
C SER A 233 12.46 -4.22 -4.74
N ILE A 234 12.51 -2.94 -5.13
CA ILE A 234 13.65 -2.07 -4.82
C ILE A 234 13.80 -1.89 -3.30
N VAL A 235 12.69 -1.72 -2.57
CA VAL A 235 12.71 -1.60 -1.09
C VAL A 235 13.31 -2.85 -0.45
N GLU A 236 12.87 -4.03 -0.87
CA GLU A 236 13.40 -5.30 -0.33
C GLU A 236 14.89 -5.50 -0.69
N GLU A 237 15.33 -5.10 -1.89
CA GLU A 237 16.74 -5.11 -2.28
C GLU A 237 17.59 -4.20 -1.39
N GLU A 238 17.13 -2.97 -1.13
CA GLU A 238 17.86 -2.02 -0.26
C GLU A 238 17.92 -2.53 1.20
N PHE A 239 16.88 -3.20 1.69
CA PHE A 239 16.91 -3.83 3.00
C PHE A 239 17.90 -4.99 3.09
N VAL A 240 18.01 -5.81 2.04
CA VAL A 240 19.08 -6.82 1.96
C VAL A 240 20.45 -6.17 1.98
N GLY A 241 20.61 -5.04 1.27
CA GLY A 241 21.86 -4.28 1.21
C GLY A 241 22.37 -3.80 2.57
N ILE A 242 21.48 -3.57 3.53
CA ILE A 242 21.83 -3.21 4.93
C ILE A 242 21.82 -4.41 5.89
N GLY A 243 21.81 -5.64 5.36
CA GLY A 243 21.89 -6.87 6.15
C GLY A 243 20.56 -7.34 6.76
N ARG A 244 19.41 -6.78 6.36
CA ARG A 244 18.10 -7.28 6.80
C ARG A 244 17.72 -8.56 6.04
N PHE A 245 17.02 -9.46 6.71
CA PHE A 245 16.44 -10.64 6.06
C PHE A 245 15.15 -10.22 5.34
N SER A 246 15.19 -10.26 3.99
CA SER A 246 14.01 -9.98 3.18
C SER A 246 13.13 -11.21 3.03
N ARG A 247 11.84 -11.06 3.25
CA ARG A 247 10.80 -12.06 2.97
C ARG A 247 10.09 -11.76 1.64
N GLY A 248 10.53 -10.70 0.94
CA GLY A 248 10.13 -10.33 -0.41
C GLY A 248 8.80 -9.59 -0.51
N VAL A 249 8.42 -9.34 -1.75
CA VAL A 249 7.18 -8.67 -2.12
C VAL A 249 6.00 -9.61 -2.00
N LYS A 250 4.90 -9.15 -1.42
CA LYS A 250 3.73 -9.96 -1.11
C LYS A 250 2.39 -9.30 -1.45
N GLN A 251 1.37 -10.12 -1.51
CA GLN A 251 -0.03 -9.72 -1.60
C GLN A 251 -0.82 -10.42 -0.49
N ARG A 252 -1.81 -9.74 0.09
CA ARG A 252 -2.73 -10.33 1.07
C ARG A 252 -4.03 -10.75 0.39
N GLN A 253 -4.51 -11.97 0.63
CA GLN A 253 -5.77 -12.46 0.06
C GLN A 253 -6.99 -11.60 0.43
N VAL A 254 -7.08 -11.18 1.68
CA VAL A 254 -8.16 -10.27 2.14
C VAL A 254 -7.96 -8.83 1.64
N GLY A 255 -6.84 -8.55 0.96
CA GLY A 255 -6.45 -7.22 0.54
C GLY A 255 -5.91 -6.36 1.69
N ILE A 256 -5.40 -5.21 1.33
CA ILE A 256 -4.99 -4.13 2.24
C ILE A 256 -5.74 -2.88 1.79
N TRP A 257 -6.74 -2.49 2.58
CA TRP A 257 -7.72 -1.50 2.14
C TRP A 257 -7.08 -0.18 1.71
N VAL A 258 -6.12 0.36 2.46
CA VAL A 258 -5.47 1.64 2.15
C VAL A 258 -4.74 1.60 0.81
N LEU A 259 -4.15 0.45 0.43
CA LEU A 259 -3.50 0.29 -0.87
C LEU A 259 -4.50 0.17 -2.03
N GLN A 260 -5.68 -0.39 -1.77
CA GLN A 260 -6.77 -0.47 -2.76
C GLN A 260 -7.42 0.89 -2.98
N ALA A 261 -7.63 1.66 -1.89
CA ALA A 261 -8.35 2.92 -1.90
C ALA A 261 -7.53 4.14 -2.38
N THR A 262 -6.24 3.98 -2.67
CA THR A 262 -5.41 5.04 -3.24
C THR A 262 -5.37 4.97 -4.77
N ALA A 263 -5.48 6.09 -5.48
CA ALA A 263 -5.52 6.17 -6.95
C ALA A 263 -4.12 6.43 -7.54
N MET A 264 -3.10 5.70 -7.02
CA MET A 264 -1.70 5.82 -7.42
C MET A 264 -0.95 4.50 -7.11
N PRO A 265 0.30 4.32 -7.59
CA PRO A 265 1.19 3.27 -7.09
C PRO A 265 1.33 3.36 -5.58
N SER A 266 1.13 2.23 -4.89
CA SER A 266 1.07 2.18 -3.42
C SER A 266 1.67 0.91 -2.87
N ILE A 267 2.47 1.05 -1.79
CA ILE A 267 3.10 -0.06 -1.06
C ILE A 267 2.88 0.09 0.44
N LEU A 268 2.91 -1.05 1.15
CA LEU A 268 2.97 -1.11 2.60
C LEU A 268 4.22 -1.90 2.99
N ILE A 269 5.08 -1.28 3.78
CA ILE A 269 6.35 -1.83 4.22
C ILE A 269 6.21 -2.31 5.66
N GLU A 270 6.47 -3.59 5.89
CA GLU A 270 6.63 -4.19 7.21
C GLU A 270 8.12 -4.18 7.56
N LEU A 271 8.54 -3.30 8.46
CA LEU A 271 9.94 -3.05 8.81
C LEU A 271 10.61 -4.24 9.49
N GLY A 272 9.85 -5.17 10.06
CA GLY A 272 10.28 -6.34 10.81
C GLY A 272 9.19 -6.79 11.77
N PHE A 273 9.45 -7.86 12.53
CA PHE A 273 8.50 -8.47 13.45
C PHE A 273 8.73 -8.00 14.89
N LEU A 274 7.82 -7.25 15.47
CA LEU A 274 7.87 -6.85 16.89
C LEU A 274 7.75 -8.04 17.86
N SER A 275 7.30 -9.20 17.39
CA SER A 275 7.30 -10.46 18.13
C SER A 275 8.67 -11.15 18.18
N HIS A 276 9.66 -10.70 17.39
CA HIS A 276 11.02 -11.21 17.34
C HIS A 276 11.95 -10.23 18.08
N ARG A 277 12.39 -10.60 19.27
CA ARG A 277 13.11 -9.71 20.20
C ARG A 277 14.30 -8.94 19.56
N PRO A 278 15.20 -9.55 18.78
CA PRO A 278 16.28 -8.82 18.14
C PRO A 278 15.81 -7.76 17.15
N GLU A 279 14.69 -7.99 16.45
CA GLU A 279 14.12 -7.00 15.52
C GLU A 279 13.42 -5.86 16.27
N GLU A 280 12.70 -6.17 17.33
CA GLU A 280 12.12 -5.16 18.21
C GLU A 280 13.19 -4.22 18.75
N GLU A 281 14.29 -4.75 19.31
CA GLU A 281 15.42 -3.96 19.81
C GLU A 281 16.06 -3.10 18.72
N TYR A 282 16.27 -3.65 17.52
CA TYR A 282 16.78 -2.91 16.38
C TYR A 282 15.85 -1.76 15.98
N LEU A 283 14.53 -2.00 15.87
CA LEU A 283 13.54 -1.00 15.47
C LEU A 283 13.29 0.05 16.56
N MET A 284 13.56 -0.27 17.83
CA MET A 284 13.54 0.70 18.94
C MET A 284 14.77 1.61 18.95
N SER A 285 15.89 1.17 18.38
CA SER A 285 17.12 1.96 18.37
C SER A 285 17.03 3.12 17.40
N GLY A 286 17.61 4.28 17.79
CA GLY A 286 17.68 5.46 16.92
C GLY A 286 18.43 5.17 15.61
N ASP A 287 19.49 4.36 15.66
CA ASP A 287 20.29 3.97 14.50
C ASP A 287 19.53 3.03 13.56
N GLY A 288 18.83 2.02 14.12
CA GLY A 288 17.99 1.11 13.34
C GLY A 288 16.89 1.84 12.58
N GLN A 289 16.17 2.75 13.25
CA GLN A 289 15.14 3.58 12.63
C GLN A 289 15.72 4.48 11.54
N GLN A 290 16.88 5.10 11.79
CA GLN A 290 17.56 5.96 10.82
C GLN A 290 17.99 5.16 9.60
N GLN A 291 18.55 3.97 9.80
CA GLN A 291 19.00 3.09 8.73
C GLN A 291 17.82 2.61 7.86
N MET A 292 16.69 2.25 8.49
CA MET A 292 15.47 1.88 7.76
C MET A 292 14.94 3.05 6.94
N ALA A 293 14.86 4.24 7.51
CA ALA A 293 14.40 5.44 6.81
C ALA A 293 15.31 5.80 5.62
N GLN A 294 16.63 5.70 5.78
CA GLN A 294 17.60 5.93 4.70
C GLN A 294 17.44 4.93 3.56
N SER A 295 17.26 3.64 3.87
CA SER A 295 17.04 2.60 2.87
C SER A 295 15.75 2.81 2.08
N ILE A 296 14.67 3.22 2.75
CA ILE A 296 13.41 3.55 2.07
C ILE A 296 13.57 4.80 1.20
N SER A 297 14.29 5.83 1.68
CA SER A 297 14.58 7.02 0.87
C SER A 297 15.39 6.67 -0.39
N ALA A 298 16.45 5.87 -0.26
CA ALA A 298 17.25 5.39 -1.38
C ALA A 298 16.39 4.63 -2.40
N SER A 299 15.48 3.78 -1.91
CA SER A 299 14.54 3.02 -2.74
C SER A 299 13.62 3.94 -3.55
N ILE A 300 13.04 4.95 -2.90
CA ILE A 300 12.14 5.92 -3.54
C ILE A 300 12.89 6.73 -4.60
N LYS A 301 14.11 7.19 -4.32
CA LYS A 301 14.95 7.91 -5.27
C LYS A 301 15.30 7.05 -6.49
N ARG A 302 15.76 5.83 -6.25
CA ARG A 302 16.05 4.86 -7.31
C ARG A 302 14.82 4.56 -8.17
N TYR A 303 13.67 4.39 -7.56
CA TYR A 303 12.41 4.19 -8.26
C TYR A 303 12.03 5.42 -9.10
N LYS A 304 12.09 6.64 -8.53
CA LYS A 304 11.84 7.90 -9.24
C LYS A 304 12.72 8.00 -10.49
N ASP A 305 14.02 7.77 -10.34
CA ASP A 305 14.97 7.78 -11.43
C ASP A 305 14.63 6.78 -12.54
N LEU A 306 14.20 5.58 -12.19
CA LEU A 306 13.84 4.55 -13.15
C LEU A 306 12.56 4.91 -13.94
N VAL A 307 11.55 5.46 -13.28
CA VAL A 307 10.29 5.79 -13.97
C VAL A 307 10.39 7.06 -14.78
N GLU A 308 11.19 8.05 -14.36
CA GLU A 308 11.37 9.31 -15.07
C GLU A 308 12.36 9.21 -16.26
N LYS A 309 13.32 8.28 -16.20
CA LYS A 309 14.25 8.00 -17.30
C LYS A 309 13.72 6.98 -18.31
N SER A 310 12.66 6.24 -17.95
CA SER A 310 12.03 5.32 -18.90
C SER A 310 11.45 6.14 -20.06
N PRO A 311 11.85 5.87 -21.32
CA PRO A 311 11.27 6.59 -22.44
C PRO A 311 9.76 6.38 -22.41
N THR A 312 9.01 7.46 -22.22
CA THR A 312 7.58 7.48 -22.54
C THR A 312 7.49 6.91 -23.95
N VAL A 313 6.64 5.92 -24.18
CA VAL A 313 6.32 5.48 -25.53
C VAL A 313 5.69 6.69 -26.23
N GLN A 314 6.56 7.59 -26.69
CA GLN A 314 6.16 8.64 -27.61
C GLN A 314 5.74 7.92 -28.87
N ASN A 315 4.51 8.15 -29.27
CA ASN A 315 3.91 7.64 -30.47
C ASN A 315 4.94 7.50 -31.59
N THR A 316 5.25 6.27 -31.97
CA THR A 316 5.98 5.92 -33.19
C THR A 316 5.18 6.27 -34.47
N ALA A 317 4.19 7.15 -34.37
CA ALA A 317 3.44 7.69 -35.50
C ALA A 317 4.24 8.67 -36.38
N ASP A 318 5.34 9.24 -35.84
CA ASP A 318 6.16 10.19 -36.59
C ASP A 318 7.28 9.53 -37.42
N ASN A 319 7.55 8.23 -37.29
CA ASN A 319 8.59 7.52 -38.06
C ASN A 319 8.11 6.72 -39.26
N VAL A 320 6.84 6.81 -39.65
CA VAL A 320 6.29 6.13 -40.84
C VAL A 320 6.07 7.13 -42.00
N ARG A 321 6.57 8.36 -41.86
CA ARG A 321 6.56 9.35 -42.96
C ARG A 321 7.99 9.82 -43.28
N LYS A 322 8.81 8.93 -43.78
CA LYS A 322 9.92 9.25 -44.66
C LYS A 322 9.95 8.29 -45.82
#